data_64c172cf327be21aefd61ccf672d3479
#
_entry.id   64c172cf327be21aefd61ccf672d3479
#
_cell.length_a   1.000
_cell.length_b   1.000
_cell.length_c   1.000
_cell.angle_alpha   90.00
_cell.angle_beta   90.00
_cell.angle_gamma   90.00
#
_symmetry.space_group_name_H-M   'P 1'
#
loop_
_entity.id
_entity.type
_entity.pdbx_description
1 polymer ?
#
loop_
_entity_poly.entity_id
_entity_poly.type
_entity_poly.pdbx_seq_one_letter_code
_entity_poly.pdbx_strand_id
1 'polypeptide(L)'
;MYKEKLVIKELAPAETEQLLPCLEALDAYHNAVSVHFSGSYPARENSMKLADFKRSLKDGTSKLAGVFQESDLLGFCKIDLFEDHGKLDYLVVLPGARGRGLGDMLMQWALAEFARYGLGQIEVKVVYGNDAVAFYEKYGFQLNAQILVTKRGVSHE
;
A
#
# COMPACT_ATOMS: atom_id res chain seq x y z
N MET A 1 10.64 32.11 1.44
CA MET A 1 9.68 31.09 1.88
C MET A 1 10.20 29.71 1.56
N TYR A 2 10.44 28.91 2.56
CA TYR A 2 11.02 27.59 2.37
C TYR A 2 9.92 26.61 2.02
N LYS A 3 10.01 25.99 0.82
CA LYS A 3 9.21 24.81 0.55
C LYS A 3 9.82 23.65 1.32
N GLU A 4 9.07 23.10 2.24
CA GLU A 4 9.48 21.89 2.94
C GLU A 4 9.69 20.78 1.92
N LYS A 5 10.87 20.19 1.98
CA LYS A 5 11.30 19.22 0.98
C LYS A 5 10.71 17.84 1.28
N LEU A 6 10.03 17.28 0.29
CA LEU A 6 9.57 15.90 0.34
C LEU A 6 10.71 14.98 -0.11
N VAL A 7 10.97 13.95 0.67
CA VAL A 7 12.02 12.97 0.38
C VAL A 7 11.42 11.57 0.38
N ILE A 8 11.69 10.83 -0.67
CA ILE A 8 11.37 9.40 -0.70
C ILE A 8 12.59 8.60 -0.21
N LYS A 9 12.35 7.64 0.66
CA LYS A 9 13.39 6.86 1.30
C LYS A 9 12.96 5.40 1.41
N GLU A 10 13.85 4.50 1.01
CA GLU A 10 13.65 3.07 1.22
C GLU A 10 13.77 2.75 2.71
N LEU A 11 12.86 1.91 3.22
CA LEU A 11 12.79 1.59 4.64
C LEU A 11 13.36 0.20 4.93
N ALA A 12 14.13 0.11 6.00
CA ALA A 12 14.70 -1.14 6.49
C ALA A 12 13.70 -1.88 7.39
N PRO A 13 13.91 -3.19 7.65
CA PRO A 13 13.02 -3.96 8.52
C PRO A 13 12.81 -3.34 9.90
N ALA A 14 13.83 -2.73 10.48
CA ALA A 14 13.73 -2.10 11.80
C ALA A 14 12.89 -0.82 11.81
N GLU A 15 12.54 -0.30 10.64
CA GLU A 15 11.81 0.97 10.52
C GLU A 15 10.31 0.80 10.27
N THR A 16 9.80 -0.45 10.25
CA THR A 16 8.40 -0.73 9.88
C THR A 16 7.37 -0.23 10.88
N GLU A 17 7.75 -0.03 12.14
CA GLU A 17 6.80 0.39 13.18
C GLU A 17 6.18 1.76 12.89
N GLN A 18 6.90 2.63 12.21
CA GLN A 18 6.39 3.97 11.88
C GLN A 18 5.28 3.95 10.82
N LEU A 19 5.00 2.79 10.23
CA LEU A 19 3.91 2.64 9.25
C LEU A 19 2.53 2.53 9.90
N LEU A 20 2.45 2.30 11.20
CA LEU A 20 1.19 2.05 11.87
C LEU A 20 0.13 3.12 11.64
N PRO A 21 0.43 4.42 11.74
CA PRO A 21 -0.59 5.45 11.46
C PRO A 21 -1.13 5.38 10.03
N CYS A 22 -0.30 5.04 9.06
CA CYS A 22 -0.74 4.86 7.67
C CYS A 22 -1.66 3.64 7.53
N LEU A 23 -1.34 2.54 8.18
CA LEU A 23 -2.18 1.33 8.15
C LEU A 23 -3.54 1.60 8.81
N GLU A 24 -3.56 2.31 9.92
CA GLU A 24 -4.80 2.69 10.59
C GLU A 24 -5.65 3.62 9.71
N ALA A 25 -5.02 4.58 9.03
CA ALA A 25 -5.72 5.47 8.10
C ALA A 25 -6.29 4.68 6.91
N LEU A 26 -5.57 3.69 6.42
CA LEU A 26 -6.04 2.83 5.33
C LEU A 26 -7.26 2.01 5.75
N ASP A 27 -7.22 1.42 6.95
CA ASP A 27 -8.34 0.66 7.49
C ASP A 27 -9.59 1.53 7.62
N ALA A 28 -9.44 2.74 8.15
CA ALA A 28 -10.54 3.69 8.28
C ALA A 28 -11.12 4.05 6.91
N TYR A 29 -10.26 4.26 5.92
CA TYR A 29 -10.68 4.57 4.56
C TYR A 29 -11.43 3.39 3.93
N HIS A 30 -10.91 2.17 4.03
CA HIS A 30 -11.57 0.99 3.50
C HIS A 30 -12.93 0.75 4.15
N ASN A 31 -13.04 0.97 5.46
CA ASN A 31 -14.33 0.86 6.16
C ASN A 31 -15.32 1.91 5.68
N ALA A 32 -14.84 3.09 5.30
CA ALA A 32 -15.70 4.16 4.81
C ALA A 32 -16.20 3.92 3.39
N VAL A 33 -15.37 3.31 2.51
CA VAL A 33 -15.68 3.20 1.08
C VAL A 33 -16.16 1.82 0.64
N SER A 34 -15.86 0.75 1.40
CA SER A 34 -16.27 -0.60 1.02
C SER A 34 -17.78 -0.70 0.87
N VAL A 35 -18.23 -1.19 -0.28
CA VAL A 35 -19.65 -1.29 -0.58
C VAL A 35 -20.34 -2.34 0.30
N HIS A 36 -19.70 -3.49 0.52
CA HIS A 36 -20.34 -4.62 1.19
C HIS A 36 -19.67 -5.04 2.50
N PHE A 37 -18.47 -4.57 2.76
CA PHE A 37 -17.68 -5.03 3.91
C PHE A 37 -17.19 -3.88 4.80
N SER A 38 -17.97 -2.81 4.87
CA SER A 38 -17.70 -1.70 5.79
C SER A 38 -17.66 -2.23 7.23
N GLY A 39 -16.66 -1.81 7.99
CA GLY A 39 -16.44 -2.27 9.35
C GLY A 39 -15.63 -3.56 9.47
N SER A 40 -15.26 -4.18 8.33
CA SER A 40 -14.48 -5.42 8.33
C SER A 40 -12.97 -5.20 8.34
N TYR A 41 -12.52 -3.96 8.28
CA TYR A 41 -11.09 -3.65 8.23
C TYR A 41 -10.60 -3.15 9.59
N PRO A 42 -9.42 -3.58 10.03
CA PRO A 42 -8.53 -4.47 9.31
C PRO A 42 -9.06 -5.91 9.27
N ALA A 43 -8.89 -6.59 8.15
CA ALA A 43 -9.18 -8.02 8.04
C ALA A 43 -8.21 -8.84 8.89
N ARG A 44 -7.06 -8.27 9.21
CA ARG A 44 -5.98 -8.86 9.99
C ARG A 44 -5.35 -7.76 10.84
N GLU A 45 -4.97 -8.07 12.08
CA GLU A 45 -4.38 -7.09 12.99
C GLU A 45 -3.11 -6.45 12.39
N ASN A 46 -2.97 -5.14 12.58
CA ASN A 46 -1.84 -4.38 12.04
C ASN A 46 -0.49 -4.83 12.60
N SER A 47 -0.44 -5.27 13.86
CA SER A 47 0.78 -5.81 14.44
C SER A 47 1.28 -7.05 13.68
N MET A 48 0.36 -7.89 13.23
CA MET A 48 0.69 -9.07 12.42
C MET A 48 1.15 -8.69 11.02
N LYS A 49 0.52 -7.67 10.42
CA LYS A 49 0.94 -7.14 9.12
C LYS A 49 2.36 -6.59 9.20
N LEU A 50 2.67 -5.82 10.24
CA LEU A 50 4.01 -5.26 10.43
C LEU A 50 5.07 -6.35 10.63
N ALA A 51 4.73 -7.42 11.35
CA ALA A 51 5.63 -8.56 11.50
C ALA A 51 5.92 -9.24 10.17
N ASP A 52 4.91 -9.39 9.32
CA ASP A 52 5.06 -9.96 7.98
C ASP A 52 5.90 -9.05 7.08
N PHE A 53 5.69 -7.73 7.15
CA PHE A 53 6.49 -6.76 6.41
C PHE A 53 7.96 -6.91 6.77
N LYS A 54 8.24 -6.95 8.07
CA LYS A 54 9.60 -7.10 8.57
C LYS A 54 10.26 -8.37 8.04
N ARG A 55 9.52 -9.48 8.06
CA ARG A 55 10.02 -10.77 7.56
C ARG A 55 10.32 -10.73 6.07
N SER A 56 9.37 -10.24 5.26
CA SER A 56 9.53 -10.21 3.81
C SER A 56 10.64 -9.25 3.36
N LEU A 57 10.85 -8.16 4.12
CA LEU A 57 11.97 -7.26 3.86
C LEU A 57 13.31 -7.95 4.16
N LYS A 58 13.38 -8.71 5.25
CA LYS A 58 14.59 -9.48 5.59
C LYS A 58 14.88 -10.58 4.57
N ASP A 59 13.81 -11.22 4.06
CA ASP A 59 13.95 -12.29 3.07
C ASP A 59 14.26 -11.77 1.67
N GLY A 60 14.13 -10.46 1.44
CA GLY A 60 14.36 -9.85 0.13
C GLY A 60 13.20 -10.06 -0.86
N THR A 61 12.04 -10.53 -0.39
CA THR A 61 10.86 -10.75 -1.24
C THR A 61 9.97 -9.52 -1.35
N SER A 62 10.26 -8.49 -0.57
CA SER A 62 9.53 -7.21 -0.58
C SER A 62 10.49 -6.06 -0.46
N LYS A 63 10.01 -4.89 -0.91
CA LYS A 63 10.67 -3.60 -0.68
C LYS A 63 9.65 -2.58 -0.22
N LEU A 64 10.11 -1.60 0.52
CA LEU A 64 9.28 -0.61 1.16
C LEU A 64 9.92 0.76 1.04
N ALA A 65 9.14 1.75 0.65
CA ALA A 65 9.58 3.15 0.61
C ALA A 65 8.56 4.04 1.30
N GLY A 66 9.05 5.06 1.96
CA GLY A 66 8.22 6.09 2.58
C GLY A 66 8.51 7.46 2.00
N VAL A 67 7.51 8.33 1.99
CA VAL A 67 7.67 9.74 1.68
C VAL A 67 7.67 10.51 2.99
N PHE A 68 8.73 11.29 3.20
CA PHE A 68 8.94 12.04 4.43
C PHE A 68 8.96 13.53 4.14
N GLN A 69 8.41 14.28 5.07
CA GLN A 69 8.62 15.71 5.20
C GLN A 69 9.35 15.89 6.52
N GLU A 70 10.64 16.24 6.47
CA GLU A 70 11.54 16.18 7.63
C GLU A 70 11.53 14.76 8.22
N SER A 71 11.14 14.60 9.49
CA SER A 71 11.06 13.27 10.13
C SER A 71 9.66 12.65 10.04
N ASP A 72 8.68 13.34 9.44
CA ASP A 72 7.29 12.90 9.40
C ASP A 72 7.04 12.01 8.20
N LEU A 73 6.58 10.78 8.43
CA LEU A 73 6.14 9.87 7.37
C LEU A 73 4.75 10.28 6.91
N LEU A 74 4.61 10.63 5.63
CA LEU A 74 3.35 11.08 5.04
C LEU A 74 2.65 10.01 4.22
N GLY A 75 3.36 8.98 3.83
CA GLY A 75 2.82 7.88 3.04
C GLY A 75 3.87 6.83 2.79
N PHE A 76 3.43 5.66 2.33
CA PHE A 76 4.38 4.59 2.01
C PHE A 76 3.86 3.71 0.89
N CYS A 77 4.77 2.96 0.32
CA CYS A 77 4.50 1.97 -0.71
C CYS A 77 5.25 0.69 -0.37
N LYS A 78 4.57 -0.44 -0.46
CA LYS A 78 5.19 -1.76 -0.31
C LYS A 78 4.98 -2.54 -1.59
N ILE A 79 6.05 -3.08 -2.12
CA ILE A 79 6.00 -3.94 -3.30
C ILE A 79 6.48 -5.35 -2.94
N ASP A 80 5.86 -6.34 -3.57
CA ASP A 80 6.28 -7.74 -3.47
C ASP A 80 6.86 -8.18 -4.80
N LEU A 81 7.94 -8.94 -4.71
CA LEU A 81 8.72 -9.38 -5.86
C LEU A 81 8.57 -10.90 -6.00
N PHE A 82 7.83 -11.33 -7.01
CA PHE A 82 7.70 -12.74 -7.36
C PHE A 82 8.60 -13.06 -8.53
N GLU A 83 8.75 -14.34 -8.85
CA GLU A 83 9.63 -14.78 -9.93
C GLU A 83 9.21 -14.21 -11.29
N ASP A 84 7.91 -14.20 -11.56
CA ASP A 84 7.35 -13.86 -12.89
C ASP A 84 6.48 -12.60 -12.90
N HIS A 85 6.22 -11.99 -11.73
CA HIS A 85 5.40 -10.78 -11.67
C HIS A 85 5.69 -10.00 -10.40
N GLY A 86 5.21 -8.76 -10.36
CA GLY A 86 5.25 -7.91 -9.18
C GLY A 86 3.86 -7.67 -8.63
N LYS A 87 3.81 -7.29 -7.37
CA LYS A 87 2.58 -6.87 -6.72
C LYS A 87 2.80 -5.56 -5.99
N LEU A 88 1.96 -4.57 -6.30
CA LEU A 88 1.87 -3.36 -5.49
C LEU A 88 0.96 -3.70 -4.31
N ASP A 89 1.56 -4.05 -3.19
CA ASP A 89 0.83 -4.56 -2.03
C ASP A 89 0.17 -3.44 -1.23
N TYR A 90 0.86 -2.32 -1.07
CA TYR A 90 0.34 -1.14 -0.37
C TYR A 90 0.81 0.14 -1.05
N LEU A 91 -0.11 1.07 -1.20
CA LEU A 91 0.17 2.46 -1.57
C LEU A 91 -0.76 3.33 -0.73
N VAL A 92 -0.21 4.00 0.26
CA VAL A 92 -0.99 4.74 1.25
C VAL A 92 -0.43 6.15 1.39
N VAL A 93 -1.30 7.14 1.34
CA VAL A 93 -0.97 8.54 1.64
C VAL A 93 -1.90 8.99 2.75
N LEU A 94 -1.34 9.57 3.81
CA LEU A 94 -2.15 10.09 4.91
C LEU A 94 -3.14 11.15 4.41
N PRO A 95 -4.36 11.19 4.96
CA PRO A 95 -5.39 12.14 4.48
C PRO A 95 -4.93 13.58 4.43
N GLY A 96 -4.18 14.03 5.44
CA GLY A 96 -3.68 15.40 5.49
C GLY A 96 -2.58 15.72 4.50
N ALA A 97 -2.02 14.72 3.82
CA ALA A 97 -0.94 14.89 2.87
C ALA A 97 -1.39 14.68 1.42
N ARG A 98 -2.68 14.43 1.18
CA ARG A 98 -3.22 14.23 -0.16
C ARG A 98 -3.19 15.51 -0.99
N GLY A 99 -3.20 15.35 -2.31
CA GLY A 99 -3.20 16.47 -3.25
C GLY A 99 -1.82 17.11 -3.47
N ARG A 100 -0.74 16.46 -2.99
CA ARG A 100 0.63 16.97 -3.10
C ARG A 100 1.52 16.13 -4.00
N GLY A 101 0.94 15.15 -4.72
CA GLY A 101 1.68 14.29 -5.64
C GLY A 101 2.45 13.16 -4.98
N LEU A 102 2.19 12.84 -3.71
CA LEU A 102 2.91 11.80 -3.01
C LEU A 102 2.61 10.40 -3.58
N GLY A 103 1.37 10.15 -3.98
CA GLY A 103 1.00 8.90 -4.63
C GLY A 103 1.77 8.66 -5.90
N ASP A 104 1.94 9.71 -6.72
CA ASP A 104 2.74 9.62 -7.94
C ASP A 104 4.22 9.35 -7.64
N MET A 105 4.77 9.99 -6.62
CA MET A 105 6.16 9.74 -6.20
C MET A 105 6.37 8.28 -5.82
N LEU A 106 5.46 7.73 -5.03
CA LEU A 106 5.52 6.34 -4.58
C LEU A 106 5.34 5.37 -5.74
N MET A 107 4.39 5.66 -6.65
CA MET A 107 4.17 4.82 -7.83
C MET A 107 5.38 4.79 -8.73
N GLN A 108 5.99 5.95 -8.99
CA GLN A 108 7.20 6.02 -9.82
C GLN A 108 8.34 5.23 -9.21
N TRP A 109 8.51 5.31 -7.89
CA TRP A 109 9.50 4.48 -7.19
C TRP A 109 9.22 2.99 -7.39
N ALA A 110 7.97 2.58 -7.19
CA ALA A 110 7.57 1.18 -7.33
C ALA A 110 7.82 0.65 -8.74
N LEU A 111 7.40 1.41 -9.76
CA LEU A 111 7.58 1.00 -11.16
C LEU A 111 9.05 0.90 -11.54
N ALA A 112 9.88 1.81 -11.04
CA ALA A 112 11.32 1.76 -11.27
C ALA A 112 11.94 0.52 -10.62
N GLU A 113 11.51 0.16 -9.42
CA GLU A 113 11.99 -1.04 -8.73
C GLU A 113 11.56 -2.30 -9.47
N PHE A 114 10.30 -2.41 -9.89
CA PHE A 114 9.85 -3.56 -10.69
C PHE A 114 10.66 -3.70 -11.97
N ALA A 115 10.95 -2.59 -12.64
CA ALA A 115 11.76 -2.61 -13.86
C ALA A 115 13.18 -3.12 -13.59
N ARG A 116 13.78 -2.77 -12.45
CA ARG A 116 15.10 -3.26 -12.07
C ARG A 116 15.15 -4.78 -11.95
N TYR A 117 14.04 -5.39 -11.54
CA TYR A 117 13.93 -6.84 -11.40
C TYR A 117 13.35 -7.51 -12.67
N GLY A 118 13.15 -6.74 -13.74
CA GLY A 118 12.65 -7.27 -15.01
C GLY A 118 11.20 -7.71 -14.96
N LEU A 119 10.41 -7.18 -14.02
CA LEU A 119 9.02 -7.57 -13.83
C LEU A 119 8.11 -6.62 -14.61
N GLY A 120 7.54 -7.12 -15.71
CA GLY A 120 6.66 -6.32 -16.58
C GLY A 120 5.18 -6.48 -16.26
N GLN A 121 4.80 -7.54 -15.58
CA GLN A 121 3.42 -7.73 -15.12
C GLN A 121 3.34 -7.37 -13.65
N ILE A 122 2.47 -6.41 -13.33
CA ILE A 122 2.30 -5.90 -11.97
C ILE A 122 0.83 -5.94 -11.63
N GLU A 123 0.47 -6.50 -10.49
CA GLU A 123 -0.91 -6.50 -10.02
C GLU A 123 -1.10 -5.56 -8.83
N VAL A 124 -2.31 -5.03 -8.70
CA VAL A 124 -2.74 -4.28 -7.53
C VAL A 124 -4.18 -4.70 -7.20
N LYS A 125 -4.47 -4.84 -5.92
CA LYS A 125 -5.81 -5.16 -5.45
C LYS A 125 -6.45 -3.91 -4.88
N VAL A 126 -7.65 -3.59 -5.36
CA VAL A 126 -8.39 -2.39 -4.94
C VAL A 126 -9.69 -2.83 -4.29
N VAL A 127 -9.98 -2.30 -3.10
CA VAL A 127 -11.24 -2.59 -2.40
C VAL A 127 -12.40 -2.03 -3.20
N TYR A 128 -13.45 -2.82 -3.41
CA TYR A 128 -14.62 -2.40 -4.14
C TYR A 128 -15.30 -1.23 -3.42
N GLY A 129 -15.50 -0.14 -4.13
CA GLY A 129 -15.97 1.13 -3.58
C GLY A 129 -14.87 2.19 -3.47
N ASN A 130 -13.60 1.75 -3.56
CA ASN A 130 -12.46 2.66 -3.56
C ASN A 130 -12.33 3.30 -4.95
N ASP A 131 -12.20 4.62 -5.00
CA ASP A 131 -12.09 5.38 -6.24
C ASP A 131 -10.65 5.43 -6.80
N ALA A 132 -9.71 4.72 -6.19
CA ALA A 132 -8.31 4.71 -6.61
C ALA A 132 -8.08 4.05 -7.97
N VAL A 133 -9.07 3.35 -8.52
CA VAL A 133 -8.95 2.69 -9.82
C VAL A 133 -8.50 3.67 -10.90
N ALA A 134 -9.07 4.88 -10.93
CA ALA A 134 -8.69 5.90 -11.91
C ALA A 134 -7.22 6.29 -11.80
N PHE A 135 -6.70 6.36 -10.57
CA PHE A 135 -5.29 6.61 -10.32
C PHE A 135 -4.41 5.51 -10.93
N TYR A 136 -4.78 4.25 -10.72
CA TYR A 136 -4.02 3.13 -11.28
C TYR A 136 -4.13 3.04 -12.80
N GLU A 137 -5.31 3.33 -13.36
CA GLU A 137 -5.50 3.34 -14.80
C GLU A 137 -4.58 4.34 -15.50
N LYS A 138 -4.27 5.45 -14.86
CA LYS A 138 -3.33 6.46 -15.35
C LYS A 138 -1.93 5.85 -15.62
N TYR A 139 -1.57 4.79 -14.90
CA TYR A 139 -0.29 4.09 -15.04
C TYR A 139 -0.39 2.82 -15.87
N GLY A 140 -1.51 2.62 -16.56
CA GLY A 140 -1.69 1.48 -17.46
C GLY A 140 -2.30 0.25 -16.81
N PHE A 141 -2.73 0.33 -15.55
CA PHE A 141 -3.44 -0.79 -14.92
C PHE A 141 -4.84 -0.89 -15.49
N GLN A 142 -5.28 -2.11 -15.73
CA GLN A 142 -6.62 -2.40 -16.23
C GLN A 142 -7.25 -3.49 -15.37
N LEU A 143 -8.57 -3.43 -15.22
CA LEU A 143 -9.29 -4.45 -14.46
C LEU A 143 -9.12 -5.82 -15.13
N ASN A 144 -8.56 -6.78 -14.40
CA ASN A 144 -8.31 -8.12 -14.91
C ASN A 144 -9.19 -9.18 -14.24
N ALA A 145 -9.41 -9.04 -12.93
CA ALA A 145 -10.15 -10.03 -12.15
C ALA A 145 -10.97 -9.35 -11.07
N GLN A 146 -11.96 -10.05 -10.57
CA GLN A 146 -12.77 -9.59 -9.43
C GLN A 146 -12.73 -10.64 -8.34
N ILE A 147 -12.77 -10.20 -7.08
CA ILE A 147 -12.80 -11.08 -5.92
C ILE A 147 -14.19 -11.02 -5.31
N LEU A 148 -14.82 -12.19 -5.18
CA LEU A 148 -16.11 -12.35 -4.52
C LEU A 148 -15.86 -13.02 -3.17
N VAL A 149 -16.45 -12.48 -2.12
CA VAL A 149 -16.25 -12.96 -0.75
C VAL A 149 -17.60 -13.22 -0.11
N THR A 150 -17.74 -14.36 0.54
CA THR A 150 -18.86 -14.60 1.44
C THR A 150 -18.34 -14.86 2.84
N LYS A 151 -19.04 -14.33 3.84
CA LYS A 151 -18.77 -14.59 5.25
C LYS A 151 -19.91 -15.43 5.79
N ARG A 152 -19.82 -16.74 5.62
CA ARG A 152 -20.85 -17.66 6.11
C ARG A 152 -20.58 -18.09 7.53
N GLY A 153 -21.57 -17.89 8.34
CA GLY A 153 -21.93 -18.58 9.56
C GLY A 153 -20.81 -19.22 10.36
N VAL A 154 -19.80 -18.45 10.74
CA VAL A 154 -18.97 -18.89 11.87
C VAL A 154 -19.82 -18.59 13.08
N SER A 155 -20.38 -19.64 13.70
CA SER A 155 -21.09 -19.43 14.94
C SER A 155 -20.06 -19.02 15.99
N HIS A 156 -20.20 -17.80 16.44
CA HIS A 156 -19.47 -17.31 17.60
C HIS A 156 -20.30 -17.64 18.84
N GLU A 157 -19.96 -18.71 19.47
CA GLU A 157 -20.45 -18.96 20.81
C GLU A 157 -19.41 -18.55 21.83
#